data_9de727dadcd2e37e3b1574b13cceb050
#
_entry.id   9de727dadcd2e37e3b1574b13cceb050
#
_cell.length_a   1.000
_cell.length_b   1.000
_cell.length_c   1.000
_cell.angle_alpha   90.00
_cell.angle_beta   90.00
_cell.angle_gamma   90.00
#
_symmetry.space_group_name_H-M   'P 1'
#
loop_
_entity.id
_entity.type
_entity.pdbx_description
1 polymer ?
#
loop_
_entity_poly.entity_id
_entity_poly.type
_entity_poly.pdbx_seq_one_letter_code
_entity_poly.pdbx_strand_id
1 'polypeptide(L)'
;MMMTIVNNPGDWGHIYAPLEHAAWNGCTPTDLVFPFFLFIVGVSVSISQSGTIPLSKILTRTLSLLLLGWFLSFFSKIHVLDWSGTSLLVVRLLATTIITLLFFTDYPRKLYVSLALFALAILLAFGGFEDFANVRLPGVLPRIAFVYALLAMLHGRISVRGLLLLSLLFLIAYWSLMTYMPVPGIGAGSLQEGRNLAAYVDNYLLPGHLWSVTKTWDPEGILSTIPAFSTGILGMLAGMYFRSQTRLLATAGLFCIVLGAVWDLSFPINKALWSSSFVLYTGGWAIVLLCLLYWFVDVQHFAGWTKPFVIFGVNPMLVFFFSGIIPRALNMLEVEGKGLTAYLQDVLFASRISDPFLASFAGAFTYLLIWFLILRFFYQRARIFKV
;
A
#
# COMPACT_ATOMS: atom_id res chain seq x y z
N MET A 1 -9.13 4.22 -7.02
CA MET A 1 -9.18 4.42 -8.49
C MET A 1 -7.77 4.37 -9.09
N MET A 2 -6.87 5.33 -8.82
CA MET A 2 -5.54 5.37 -9.43
C MET A 2 -4.73 4.08 -9.16
N MET A 3 -4.71 3.57 -7.94
CA MET A 3 -4.08 2.29 -7.59
C MET A 3 -4.58 1.12 -8.47
N THR A 4 -5.87 1.08 -8.80
CA THR A 4 -6.44 -0.01 -9.63
C THR A 4 -5.91 0.04 -11.04
N ILE A 5 -5.75 1.24 -11.63
CA ILE A 5 -5.18 1.43 -12.97
C ILE A 5 -3.70 1.07 -12.97
N VAL A 6 -2.94 1.62 -12.03
CA VAL A 6 -1.47 1.48 -11.97
C VAL A 6 -1.02 0.05 -11.70
N ASN A 7 -1.75 -0.67 -10.85
CA ASN A 7 -1.38 -2.06 -10.49
C ASN A 7 -1.94 -3.10 -11.45
N ASN A 8 -2.77 -2.70 -12.42
CA ASN A 8 -3.36 -3.62 -13.39
C ASN A 8 -3.39 -2.96 -14.79
N PRO A 9 -2.24 -2.61 -15.37
CA PRO A 9 -2.18 -2.17 -16.76
C PRO A 9 -2.63 -3.31 -17.67
N GLY A 10 -3.13 -2.99 -18.83
CA GLY A 10 -3.47 -3.99 -19.84
C GLY A 10 -2.24 -4.72 -20.36
N ASP A 11 -1.15 -3.98 -20.54
CA ASP A 11 0.18 -4.46 -20.91
C ASP A 11 1.25 -3.72 -20.13
N TRP A 12 2.13 -4.47 -19.45
CA TRP A 12 3.24 -3.92 -18.67
C TRP A 12 4.36 -3.31 -19.49
N GLY A 13 4.45 -3.65 -20.77
CA GLY A 13 5.44 -3.08 -21.69
C GLY A 13 5.05 -1.70 -22.25
N HIS A 14 3.78 -1.29 -22.12
CA HIS A 14 3.25 -0.07 -22.72
C HIS A 14 2.39 0.70 -21.72
N ILE A 15 3.05 1.45 -20.83
CA ILE A 15 2.42 2.27 -19.80
C ILE A 15 2.78 3.73 -20.07
N TYR A 16 1.80 4.65 -20.00
CA TYR A 16 2.09 6.09 -20.08
C TYR A 16 2.96 6.55 -18.91
N ALA A 17 3.99 7.35 -19.18
CA ALA A 17 4.97 7.81 -18.18
C ALA A 17 4.38 8.35 -16.85
N PRO A 18 3.26 9.11 -16.82
CA PRO A 18 2.65 9.53 -15.55
C PRO A 18 2.07 8.38 -14.72
N LEU A 19 1.82 7.21 -15.32
CA LEU A 19 1.28 6.00 -14.67
C LEU A 19 2.39 5.01 -14.31
N GLU A 20 3.63 5.26 -14.69
CA GLU A 20 4.80 4.49 -14.27
C GLU A 20 5.39 5.04 -12.97
N HIS A 21 6.12 4.19 -12.27
CA HIS A 21 6.97 4.62 -11.17
C HIS A 21 8.22 5.30 -11.68
N ALA A 22 8.78 6.24 -10.90
CA ALA A 22 10.13 6.73 -11.17
C ALA A 22 11.12 5.56 -11.20
N ALA A 23 12.07 5.59 -12.12
CA ALA A 23 13.03 4.50 -12.28
C ALA A 23 13.81 4.22 -11.00
N TRP A 24 14.30 5.25 -10.32
CA TRP A 24 14.91 5.16 -9.00
C TRP A 24 14.67 6.45 -8.21
N ASN A 25 15.35 7.54 -8.52
CA ASN A 25 15.15 8.85 -7.91
C ASN A 25 14.05 9.63 -8.63
N GLY A 26 13.32 10.45 -7.87
CA GLY A 26 12.21 11.26 -8.35
C GLY A 26 10.86 10.78 -7.85
N CYS A 27 9.80 11.43 -8.32
CA CYS A 27 8.43 11.16 -7.92
C CYS A 27 7.46 11.43 -9.08
N THR A 28 6.82 10.40 -9.57
CA THR A 28 5.73 10.48 -10.54
C THR A 28 4.37 10.58 -9.83
N PRO A 29 3.28 10.93 -10.51
CA PRO A 29 1.94 10.86 -9.93
C PRO A 29 1.59 9.49 -9.34
N THR A 30 2.09 8.41 -9.93
CA THR A 30 1.93 7.03 -9.44
C THR A 30 2.60 6.82 -8.09
N ASP A 31 3.75 7.46 -7.84
CA ASP A 31 4.48 7.35 -6.58
C ASP A 31 3.77 8.04 -5.41
N LEU A 32 2.81 8.92 -5.67
CA LEU A 32 1.97 9.54 -4.64
C LEU A 32 0.89 8.60 -4.07
N VAL A 33 0.54 7.53 -4.79
CA VAL A 33 -0.59 6.67 -4.43
C VAL A 33 -0.39 6.03 -3.05
N PHE A 34 0.74 5.39 -2.81
CA PHE A 34 0.98 4.67 -1.56
C PHE A 34 1.23 5.59 -0.36
N PRO A 35 2.04 6.67 -0.44
CA PRO A 35 2.12 7.64 0.65
C PRO A 35 0.78 8.24 1.04
N PHE A 36 -0.10 8.50 0.06
CA PHE A 36 -1.44 9.01 0.33
C PHE A 36 -2.30 7.99 1.09
N PHE A 37 -2.16 6.70 0.82
CA PHE A 37 -2.80 5.67 1.63
C PHE A 37 -2.33 5.71 3.09
N LEU A 38 -1.03 5.77 3.34
CA LEU A 38 -0.48 5.87 4.69
C LEU A 38 -0.90 7.16 5.40
N PHE A 39 -0.90 8.27 4.67
CA PHE A 39 -1.38 9.56 5.17
C PHE A 39 -2.86 9.49 5.57
N ILE A 40 -3.73 8.91 4.72
CA ILE A 40 -5.16 8.77 5.01
C ILE A 40 -5.43 7.78 6.16
N VAL A 41 -4.59 6.78 6.38
CA VAL A 41 -4.64 5.96 7.60
C VAL A 41 -4.47 6.84 8.84
N GLY A 42 -3.51 7.76 8.83
CA GLY A 42 -3.30 8.74 9.90
C GLY A 42 -4.51 9.67 10.11
N VAL A 43 -5.04 10.25 9.03
CA VAL A 43 -6.27 11.07 9.05
C VAL A 43 -7.41 10.27 9.66
N SER A 44 -7.61 9.03 9.22
CA SER A 44 -8.69 8.18 9.70
C SER A 44 -8.57 7.84 11.18
N VAL A 45 -7.37 7.55 11.68
CA VAL A 45 -7.12 7.29 13.10
C VAL A 45 -7.49 8.50 13.94
N SER A 46 -7.12 9.72 13.51
CA SER A 46 -7.39 10.95 14.27
C SER A 46 -8.87 11.35 14.30
N ILE A 47 -9.65 10.99 13.26
CA ILE A 47 -11.08 11.36 13.17
C ILE A 47 -11.99 10.30 13.81
N SER A 48 -11.58 9.02 13.78
CA SER A 48 -12.48 7.89 14.03
C SER A 48 -12.88 7.69 15.46
N GLN A 49 -12.15 8.21 16.45
CA GLN A 49 -12.44 7.99 17.88
C GLN A 49 -11.97 9.16 18.75
N SER A 50 -12.80 9.53 19.74
CA SER A 50 -12.40 10.34 20.88
C SER A 50 -11.74 9.43 21.93
N GLY A 51 -10.45 9.63 22.20
CA GLY A 51 -9.71 8.89 23.25
C GLY A 51 -8.83 7.75 22.71
N THR A 52 -8.33 6.95 23.66
CA THR A 52 -7.38 5.87 23.35
C THR A 52 -8.06 4.64 22.75
N ILE A 53 -7.43 4.03 21.75
CA ILE A 53 -7.91 2.80 21.11
C ILE A 53 -7.48 1.60 21.98
N PRO A 54 -8.39 0.65 22.28
CA PRO A 54 -8.06 -0.58 23.04
C PRO A 54 -7.02 -1.44 22.29
N LEU A 55 -6.07 -2.01 23.03
CA LEU A 55 -4.99 -2.81 22.45
C LEU A 55 -5.51 -4.02 21.66
N SER A 56 -6.56 -4.69 22.14
CA SER A 56 -7.17 -5.81 21.44
C SER A 56 -7.67 -5.42 20.04
N LYS A 57 -8.27 -4.23 19.91
CA LYS A 57 -8.74 -3.70 18.62
C LYS A 57 -7.57 -3.34 17.69
N ILE A 58 -6.50 -2.75 18.27
CA ILE A 58 -5.27 -2.46 17.51
C ILE A 58 -4.68 -3.76 16.96
N LEU A 59 -4.46 -4.75 17.83
CA LEU A 59 -3.88 -6.04 17.45
C LEU A 59 -4.74 -6.78 16.41
N THR A 60 -6.05 -6.86 16.62
CA THR A 60 -6.96 -7.53 15.68
C THR A 60 -6.85 -6.94 14.28
N ARG A 61 -6.91 -5.61 14.16
CA ARG A 61 -6.83 -4.94 12.86
C ARG A 61 -5.44 -5.03 12.24
N THR A 62 -4.39 -4.89 13.04
CA THR A 62 -3.00 -5.05 12.57
C THR A 62 -2.76 -6.45 12.01
N LEU A 63 -3.15 -7.49 12.75
CA LEU A 63 -3.00 -8.87 12.30
C LEU A 63 -3.86 -9.17 11.08
N SER A 64 -5.09 -8.65 11.02
CA SER A 64 -5.95 -8.81 9.85
C SER A 64 -5.32 -8.23 8.58
N LEU A 65 -4.74 -7.02 8.68
CA LEU A 65 -4.06 -6.37 7.55
C LEU A 65 -2.78 -7.11 7.13
N LEU A 66 -1.98 -7.56 8.11
CA LEU A 66 -0.79 -8.37 7.86
C LEU A 66 -1.15 -9.66 7.12
N LEU A 67 -2.12 -10.39 7.63
CA LEU A 67 -2.53 -11.69 7.08
C LEU A 67 -3.18 -11.57 5.70
N LEU A 68 -3.97 -10.52 5.45
CA LEU A 68 -4.46 -10.23 4.11
C LEU A 68 -3.31 -9.93 3.14
N GLY A 69 -2.30 -9.16 3.57
CA GLY A 69 -1.11 -8.87 2.76
C GLY A 69 -0.28 -10.12 2.47
N TRP A 70 -0.05 -10.93 3.49
CA TRP A 70 0.67 -12.20 3.33
C TRP A 70 -0.11 -13.20 2.47
N PHE A 71 -1.42 -13.28 2.61
CA PHE A 71 -2.23 -14.14 1.76
C PHE A 71 -2.08 -13.81 0.27
N LEU A 72 -1.92 -12.54 -0.11
CA LEU A 72 -1.60 -12.17 -1.50
C LEU A 72 -0.30 -12.81 -2.00
N SER A 73 0.69 -12.95 -1.14
CA SER A 73 1.96 -13.62 -1.47
C SER A 73 1.84 -15.15 -1.42
N PHE A 74 1.10 -15.67 -0.44
CA PHE A 74 0.86 -17.10 -0.28
C PHE A 74 -0.04 -17.67 -1.38
N PHE A 75 -0.97 -16.90 -1.94
CA PHE A 75 -1.95 -17.36 -2.93
C PHE A 75 -1.32 -18.17 -4.07
N SER A 76 -0.24 -17.69 -4.65
CA SER A 76 0.45 -18.36 -5.76
C SER A 76 1.28 -19.57 -5.32
N LYS A 77 1.54 -19.69 -4.01
CA LYS A 77 2.34 -20.75 -3.39
C LYS A 77 1.50 -21.89 -2.80
N ILE A 78 0.18 -21.75 -2.77
CA ILE A 78 -0.72 -22.84 -2.35
C ILE A 78 -0.69 -23.91 -3.42
N HIS A 79 -0.19 -25.08 -3.05
CA HIS A 79 -0.23 -26.32 -3.85
C HIS A 79 -0.91 -27.41 -3.04
N VAL A 80 -1.59 -28.33 -3.70
CA VAL A 80 -2.24 -29.48 -3.07
C VAL A 80 -1.96 -30.68 -3.96
N LEU A 81 -1.12 -31.60 -3.47
CA LEU A 81 -0.69 -32.76 -4.25
C LEU A 81 -0.22 -32.34 -5.66
N ASP A 82 -0.48 -33.14 -6.67
CA ASP A 82 -0.15 -32.83 -8.08
C ASP A 82 -1.27 -32.09 -8.82
N TRP A 83 -2.13 -31.38 -8.08
CA TRP A 83 -3.25 -30.66 -8.68
C TRP A 83 -2.75 -29.43 -9.46
N SER A 84 -3.26 -29.28 -10.66
CA SER A 84 -2.94 -28.16 -11.57
C SER A 84 -4.20 -27.59 -12.23
N GLY A 85 -4.08 -26.50 -12.95
CA GLY A 85 -5.17 -25.91 -13.72
C GLY A 85 -6.39 -25.59 -12.87
N THR A 86 -7.56 -26.03 -13.32
CA THR A 86 -8.86 -25.68 -12.70
C THR A 86 -9.04 -26.23 -11.28
N SER A 87 -8.54 -27.43 -10.98
CA SER A 87 -8.65 -28.02 -9.65
C SER A 87 -7.87 -27.23 -8.60
N LEU A 88 -6.66 -26.82 -8.91
CA LEU A 88 -5.86 -25.97 -8.04
C LEU A 88 -6.48 -24.56 -7.89
N LEU A 89 -7.06 -24.02 -8.97
CA LEU A 89 -7.79 -22.76 -8.92
C LEU A 89 -8.96 -22.83 -7.93
N VAL A 90 -9.76 -23.90 -7.93
CA VAL A 90 -10.86 -24.09 -6.98
C VAL A 90 -10.35 -24.06 -5.53
N VAL A 91 -9.26 -24.76 -5.22
CA VAL A 91 -8.65 -24.73 -3.87
C VAL A 91 -8.24 -23.33 -3.47
N ARG A 92 -7.56 -22.61 -4.36
CA ARG A 92 -7.11 -21.23 -4.10
C ARG A 92 -8.29 -20.27 -3.91
N LEU A 93 -9.37 -20.43 -4.65
CA LEU A 93 -10.60 -19.65 -4.48
C LEU A 93 -11.34 -20.01 -3.19
N LEU A 94 -11.38 -21.27 -2.77
CA LEU A 94 -11.92 -21.68 -1.47
C LEU A 94 -11.11 -21.05 -0.33
N ALA A 95 -9.78 -21.13 -0.39
CA ALA A 95 -8.91 -20.46 0.58
C ALA A 95 -9.15 -18.95 0.61
N THR A 96 -9.28 -18.29 -0.55
CA THR A 96 -9.60 -16.87 -0.66
C THR A 96 -10.95 -16.55 -0.01
N THR A 97 -11.96 -17.38 -0.22
CA THR A 97 -13.29 -17.21 0.38
C THR A 97 -13.22 -17.32 1.89
N ILE A 98 -12.51 -18.31 2.43
CA ILE A 98 -12.32 -18.47 3.89
C ILE A 98 -11.63 -17.24 4.47
N ILE A 99 -10.50 -16.81 3.89
CA ILE A 99 -9.77 -15.63 4.33
C ILE A 99 -10.63 -14.37 4.26
N THR A 100 -11.43 -14.22 3.21
CA THR A 100 -12.35 -13.08 3.07
C THR A 100 -13.40 -13.09 4.19
N LEU A 101 -14.02 -14.22 4.46
CA LEU A 101 -15.00 -14.35 5.54
C LEU A 101 -14.36 -14.06 6.91
N LEU A 102 -13.16 -14.55 7.17
CA LEU A 102 -12.47 -14.35 8.43
C LEU A 102 -12.07 -12.89 8.68
N PHE A 103 -11.70 -12.14 7.65
CA PHE A 103 -11.14 -10.79 7.86
C PHE A 103 -12.10 -9.64 7.51
N PHE A 104 -13.08 -9.85 6.64
CA PHE A 104 -14.06 -8.83 6.30
C PHE A 104 -15.40 -8.95 7.06
N THR A 105 -15.51 -9.88 8.01
CA THR A 105 -16.66 -9.97 8.93
C THR A 105 -16.21 -9.77 10.37
N ASP A 106 -17.12 -9.28 11.21
CA ASP A 106 -16.90 -9.18 12.63
C ASP A 106 -17.51 -10.39 13.35
N TYR A 107 -16.73 -11.05 14.20
CA TYR A 107 -17.18 -12.17 15.03
C TYR A 107 -16.38 -12.23 16.35
N PRO A 108 -16.96 -12.83 17.39
CA PRO A 108 -16.27 -13.09 18.65
C PRO A 108 -15.01 -13.93 18.40
N ARG A 109 -13.93 -13.65 19.13
CA ARG A 109 -12.65 -14.37 19.05
C ARG A 109 -11.81 -14.10 17.76
N LYS A 110 -12.16 -13.10 16.94
CA LYS A 110 -11.38 -12.73 15.73
C LYS A 110 -9.89 -12.56 16.05
N LEU A 111 -9.53 -11.97 17.19
CA LEU A 111 -8.14 -11.83 17.62
C LEU A 111 -7.44 -13.18 17.77
N TYR A 112 -8.06 -14.17 18.39
CA TYR A 112 -7.44 -15.50 18.58
C TYR A 112 -7.25 -16.24 17.28
N VAL A 113 -8.22 -16.15 16.37
CA VAL A 113 -8.11 -16.71 15.01
C VAL A 113 -6.98 -16.01 14.24
N SER A 114 -6.88 -14.69 14.35
CA SER A 114 -5.79 -13.93 13.70
C SER A 114 -4.42 -14.31 14.27
N LEU A 115 -4.30 -14.52 15.58
CA LEU A 115 -3.06 -15.00 16.21
C LEU A 115 -2.67 -16.40 15.76
N ALA A 116 -3.65 -17.33 15.70
CA ALA A 116 -3.40 -18.69 15.22
C ALA A 116 -2.96 -18.71 13.75
N LEU A 117 -3.61 -17.93 12.88
CA LEU A 117 -3.22 -17.82 11.47
C LEU A 117 -1.88 -17.11 11.29
N PHE A 118 -1.55 -16.14 12.15
CA PHE A 118 -0.24 -15.51 12.15
C PHE A 118 0.85 -16.51 12.51
N ALA A 119 0.66 -17.31 13.58
CA ALA A 119 1.60 -18.36 13.95
C ALA A 119 1.75 -19.41 12.83
N LEU A 120 0.65 -19.81 12.19
CA LEU A 120 0.68 -20.71 11.05
C LEU A 120 1.46 -20.12 9.87
N ALA A 121 1.23 -18.85 9.53
CA ALA A 121 1.94 -18.18 8.42
C ALA A 121 3.45 -18.10 8.67
N ILE A 122 3.87 -17.79 9.91
CA ILE A 122 5.28 -17.81 10.32
C ILE A 122 5.85 -19.24 10.24
N LEU A 123 5.11 -20.23 10.72
CA LEU A 123 5.53 -21.63 10.62
C LEU A 123 5.71 -22.08 9.16
N LEU A 124 4.80 -21.71 8.27
CA LEU A 124 4.92 -22.01 6.85
C LEU A 124 6.11 -21.33 6.20
N ALA A 125 6.37 -20.05 6.53
CA ALA A 125 7.47 -19.29 5.93
C ALA A 125 8.86 -19.76 6.41
N PHE A 126 8.99 -20.12 7.70
CA PHE A 126 10.30 -20.42 8.32
C PHE A 126 10.45 -21.87 8.78
N GLY A 127 9.42 -22.68 8.68
CA GLY A 127 9.41 -24.10 9.14
C GLY A 127 10.02 -25.10 8.16
N GLY A 128 10.70 -24.65 7.11
CA GLY A 128 11.38 -25.54 6.14
C GLY A 128 10.46 -26.11 5.05
N PHE A 129 9.28 -25.54 4.84
CA PHE A 129 8.38 -25.92 3.76
C PHE A 129 8.84 -25.27 2.45
N GLU A 130 9.30 -26.07 1.48
CA GLU A 130 9.90 -25.63 0.22
C GLU A 130 8.99 -24.65 -0.56
N ASP A 131 7.70 -24.92 -0.66
CA ASP A 131 6.73 -24.09 -1.38
C ASP A 131 6.65 -22.67 -0.79
N PHE A 132 6.90 -22.51 0.50
CA PHE A 132 6.77 -21.25 1.21
C PHE A 132 8.10 -20.60 1.58
N ALA A 133 9.25 -21.23 1.27
CA ALA A 133 10.57 -20.73 1.58
C ALA A 133 10.89 -19.35 0.97
N ASN A 134 10.19 -18.97 -0.10
CA ASN A 134 10.39 -17.71 -0.82
C ASN A 134 9.11 -16.83 -0.84
N VAL A 135 8.29 -16.89 0.20
CA VAL A 135 7.11 -16.03 0.32
C VAL A 135 7.54 -14.64 0.75
N ARG A 136 7.11 -13.63 0.01
CA ARG A 136 7.35 -12.22 0.35
C ARG A 136 6.60 -11.86 1.64
N LEU A 137 7.33 -11.40 2.66
CA LEU A 137 6.77 -10.94 3.94
C LEU A 137 6.56 -9.42 4.00
N PRO A 138 7.51 -8.56 3.53
CA PRO A 138 7.23 -7.15 3.33
C PRO A 138 6.15 -6.92 2.27
N GLY A 139 5.59 -5.72 2.23
CA GLY A 139 4.62 -5.34 1.22
C GLY A 139 3.71 -4.21 1.67
N VAL A 140 2.82 -3.78 0.79
CA VAL A 140 1.95 -2.63 1.01
C VAL A 140 1.05 -2.81 2.23
N LEU A 141 0.31 -3.92 2.35
CA LEU A 141 -0.59 -4.16 3.50
C LEU A 141 0.17 -4.38 4.81
N PRO A 142 1.26 -5.15 4.87
CA PRO A 142 2.12 -5.23 6.05
C PRO A 142 2.61 -3.87 6.53
N ARG A 143 3.09 -3.01 5.61
CA ARG A 143 3.51 -1.64 5.97
C ARG A 143 2.35 -0.80 6.51
N ILE A 144 1.17 -0.86 5.88
CA ILE A 144 -0.04 -0.20 6.38
C ILE A 144 -0.39 -0.71 7.79
N ALA A 145 -0.27 -2.02 8.04
CA ALA A 145 -0.55 -2.62 9.33
C ALA A 145 0.38 -2.07 10.43
N PHE A 146 1.68 -2.01 10.18
CA PHE A 146 2.65 -1.46 11.15
C PHE A 146 2.43 0.03 11.39
N VAL A 147 2.21 0.82 10.32
CA VAL A 147 1.91 2.25 10.46
C VAL A 147 0.62 2.46 11.24
N TYR A 148 -0.45 1.73 10.91
CA TYR A 148 -1.70 1.78 11.67
C TYR A 148 -1.49 1.43 13.15
N ALA A 149 -0.76 0.36 13.46
CA ALA A 149 -0.49 -0.07 14.83
C ALA A 149 0.19 1.03 15.64
N LEU A 150 1.25 1.63 15.10
CA LEU A 150 1.94 2.73 15.76
C LEU A 150 1.00 3.92 15.99
N LEU A 151 0.30 4.40 14.95
CA LEU A 151 -0.58 5.56 15.05
C LEU A 151 -1.72 5.32 16.04
N ALA A 152 -2.33 4.13 16.03
CA ALA A 152 -3.37 3.76 16.94
C ALA A 152 -2.90 3.65 18.41
N MET A 153 -1.64 3.22 18.62
CA MET A 153 -1.01 3.25 19.95
C MET A 153 -0.69 4.66 20.42
N LEU A 154 -0.30 5.56 19.53
CA LEU A 154 0.02 6.95 19.87
C LEU A 154 -1.24 7.81 20.09
N HIS A 155 -2.35 7.44 19.44
CA HIS A 155 -3.59 8.23 19.45
C HIS A 155 -4.14 8.39 20.89
N GLY A 156 -4.38 9.65 21.28
CA GLY A 156 -4.86 10.01 22.61
C GLY A 156 -3.84 9.83 23.76
N ARG A 157 -2.59 9.41 23.46
CA ARG A 157 -1.53 9.24 24.47
C ARG A 157 -0.39 10.23 24.34
N ILE A 158 -0.16 10.78 23.16
CA ILE A 158 0.93 11.71 22.88
C ILE A 158 0.37 13.05 22.40
N SER A 159 0.97 14.14 22.89
CA SER A 159 0.61 15.50 22.50
C SER A 159 1.01 15.80 21.04
N VAL A 160 0.42 16.82 20.46
CA VAL A 160 0.76 17.29 19.11
C VAL A 160 2.25 17.60 18.96
N ARG A 161 2.85 18.26 19.98
CA ARG A 161 4.30 18.52 20.01
C ARG A 161 5.11 17.23 20.02
N GLY A 162 4.67 16.24 20.80
CA GLY A 162 5.28 14.90 20.84
C GLY A 162 5.23 14.19 19.49
N LEU A 163 4.10 14.27 18.77
CA LEU A 163 3.96 13.70 17.43
C LEU A 163 4.89 14.38 16.42
N LEU A 164 4.99 15.71 16.46
CA LEU A 164 5.91 16.47 15.61
C LEU A 164 7.38 16.08 15.88
N LEU A 165 7.79 16.04 17.15
CA LEU A 165 9.14 15.63 17.54
C LEU A 165 9.45 14.19 17.16
N LEU A 166 8.50 13.28 17.32
CA LEU A 166 8.66 11.87 16.93
C LEU A 166 8.79 11.71 15.41
N SER A 167 7.98 12.45 14.64
CA SER A 167 8.09 12.46 13.17
C SER A 167 9.46 12.99 12.74
N LEU A 168 9.92 14.09 13.32
CA LEU A 168 11.23 14.66 13.04
C LEU A 168 12.36 13.68 13.41
N LEU A 169 12.25 13.03 14.57
CA LEU A 169 13.21 12.00 15.00
C LEU A 169 13.30 10.85 13.98
N PHE A 170 12.17 10.32 13.52
CA PHE A 170 12.19 9.25 12.52
C PHE A 170 12.83 9.69 11.21
N LEU A 171 12.56 10.90 10.73
CA LEU A 171 13.13 11.41 9.49
C LEU A 171 14.64 11.64 9.61
N ILE A 172 15.10 12.27 10.71
CA ILE A 172 16.53 12.55 10.93
C ILE A 172 17.29 11.26 11.22
N ALA A 173 16.74 10.36 12.06
CA ALA A 173 17.39 9.09 12.37
C ALA A 173 17.57 8.24 11.11
N TYR A 174 16.51 8.11 10.29
CA TYR A 174 16.61 7.36 9.04
C TYR A 174 17.61 7.97 8.05
N TRP A 175 17.56 9.29 7.84
CA TRP A 175 18.54 9.99 7.02
C TRP A 175 19.97 9.77 7.52
N SER A 176 20.20 9.91 8.83
CA SER A 176 21.51 9.72 9.44
C SER A 176 22.01 8.28 9.28
N LEU A 177 21.14 7.28 9.49
CA LEU A 177 21.49 5.88 9.27
C LEU A 177 21.89 5.63 7.82
N MET A 178 21.07 6.08 6.86
CA MET A 178 21.34 5.87 5.43
C MET A 178 22.60 6.60 4.94
N THR A 179 22.96 7.72 5.55
CA THR A 179 24.09 8.56 5.12
C THR A 179 25.40 8.17 5.79
N TYR A 180 25.38 7.82 7.08
CA TYR A 180 26.62 7.68 7.85
C TYR A 180 26.95 6.25 8.27
N MET A 181 25.96 5.33 8.28
CA MET A 181 26.22 3.94 8.70
C MET A 181 26.89 3.16 7.57
N PRO A 182 28.08 2.58 7.80
CA PRO A 182 28.77 1.83 6.77
C PRO A 182 28.10 0.46 6.54
N VAL A 183 27.99 0.08 5.27
CA VAL A 183 27.49 -1.24 4.86
C VAL A 183 28.69 -2.11 4.48
N PRO A 184 28.79 -3.34 4.99
CA PRO A 184 29.88 -4.25 4.67
C PRO A 184 30.06 -4.44 3.15
N GLY A 185 31.28 -4.23 2.66
CA GLY A 185 31.60 -4.36 1.24
C GLY A 185 31.14 -3.21 0.32
N ILE A 186 30.45 -2.18 0.88
CA ILE A 186 29.91 -1.04 0.10
C ILE A 186 30.45 0.29 0.65
N GLY A 187 30.52 0.44 1.97
CA GLY A 187 30.86 1.70 2.65
C GLY A 187 29.62 2.46 3.13
N ALA A 188 29.81 3.73 3.57
CA ALA A 188 28.75 4.60 4.06
C ALA A 188 28.17 5.44 2.92
N GLY A 189 26.90 5.88 3.07
CA GLY A 189 26.25 6.88 2.21
C GLY A 189 25.82 6.38 0.83
N SER A 190 25.94 5.10 0.52
CA SER A 190 25.43 4.57 -0.74
C SER A 190 23.89 4.55 -0.74
N LEU A 191 23.29 5.16 -1.75
CA LEU A 191 21.84 5.18 -2.00
C LEU A 191 21.48 4.45 -3.30
N GLN A 192 22.44 3.72 -3.88
CA GLN A 192 22.21 2.96 -5.12
C GLN A 192 21.24 1.81 -4.88
N GLU A 193 20.52 1.45 -5.93
CA GLU A 193 19.59 0.32 -5.90
C GLU A 193 20.30 -0.99 -5.50
N GLY A 194 19.74 -1.68 -4.51
CA GLY A 194 20.29 -2.92 -3.96
C GLY A 194 21.62 -2.80 -3.24
N ARG A 195 22.25 -1.62 -3.23
CA ARG A 195 23.59 -1.38 -2.63
C ARG A 195 23.54 -0.24 -1.60
N ASN A 196 22.66 -0.38 -0.63
CA ASN A 196 22.42 0.61 0.43
C ASN A 196 22.10 -0.09 1.75
N LEU A 197 22.05 0.68 2.85
CA LEU A 197 21.79 0.14 4.18
C LEU A 197 20.42 -0.56 4.28
N ALA A 198 19.38 -0.01 3.66
CA ALA A 198 18.04 -0.62 3.71
C ALA A 198 18.04 -2.00 3.05
N ALA A 199 18.64 -2.12 1.87
CA ALA A 199 18.80 -3.40 1.18
C ALA A 199 19.63 -4.41 1.99
N TYR A 200 20.70 -3.96 2.64
CA TYR A 200 21.51 -4.82 3.50
C TYR A 200 20.72 -5.37 4.69
N VAL A 201 19.96 -4.51 5.38
CA VAL A 201 19.11 -4.90 6.52
C VAL A 201 18.01 -5.86 6.08
N ASP A 202 17.35 -5.59 4.96
CA ASP A 202 16.29 -6.44 4.43
C ASP A 202 16.82 -7.84 4.10
N ASN A 203 17.95 -7.91 3.36
CA ASN A 203 18.55 -9.19 2.98
C ASN A 203 19.11 -9.97 4.17
N TYR A 204 19.61 -9.27 5.20
CA TYR A 204 20.14 -9.89 6.41
C TYR A 204 19.04 -10.48 7.30
N LEU A 205 17.92 -9.76 7.47
CA LEU A 205 16.83 -10.16 8.37
C LEU A 205 15.78 -11.06 7.72
N LEU A 206 15.57 -10.93 6.41
CA LEU A 206 14.54 -11.65 5.66
C LEU A 206 15.09 -12.33 4.38
N PRO A 207 16.17 -13.12 4.49
CA PRO A 207 16.74 -13.78 3.32
C PRO A 207 15.69 -14.73 2.70
N GLY A 208 15.47 -14.59 1.38
CA GLY A 208 14.47 -15.37 0.64
C GLY A 208 13.03 -14.84 0.74
N HIS A 209 12.71 -13.97 1.70
CA HIS A 209 11.35 -13.45 1.93
C HIS A 209 11.10 -12.04 1.41
N LEU A 210 11.91 -11.60 0.46
CA LEU A 210 11.82 -10.28 -0.19
C LEU A 210 11.07 -10.35 -1.52
N TRP A 211 10.90 -9.21 -2.17
CA TRP A 211 10.22 -9.13 -3.44
C TRP A 211 10.98 -9.92 -4.54
N SER A 212 10.26 -10.77 -5.25
CA SER A 212 10.85 -11.70 -6.24
C SER A 212 11.58 -11.02 -7.41
N VAL A 213 11.25 -9.76 -7.72
CA VAL A 213 11.88 -8.98 -8.79
C VAL A 213 13.27 -8.51 -8.34
N THR A 214 13.38 -7.99 -7.12
CA THR A 214 14.63 -7.43 -6.58
C THR A 214 15.49 -8.48 -5.88
N LYS A 215 14.89 -9.50 -5.28
CA LYS A 215 15.48 -10.64 -4.55
C LYS A 215 16.26 -10.27 -3.30
N THR A 216 16.99 -9.15 -3.28
CA THR A 216 17.94 -8.75 -2.22
C THR A 216 17.49 -7.53 -1.42
N TRP A 217 16.39 -6.90 -1.78
CA TRP A 217 15.79 -5.75 -1.10
C TRP A 217 14.29 -5.64 -1.40
N ASP A 218 13.59 -4.85 -0.62
CA ASP A 218 12.15 -4.67 -0.78
C ASP A 218 11.77 -3.18 -0.65
N PRO A 219 10.98 -2.61 -1.59
CA PRO A 219 10.51 -1.23 -1.49
C PRO A 219 9.69 -0.96 -0.20
N GLU A 220 9.06 -2.00 0.34
CA GLU A 220 8.35 -1.98 1.62
C GLU A 220 9.14 -2.67 2.74
N GLY A 221 10.48 -2.59 2.70
CA GLY A 221 11.39 -3.22 3.63
C GLY A 221 11.31 -2.69 5.07
N ILE A 222 12.11 -3.32 5.94
CA ILE A 222 12.07 -3.07 7.39
C ILE A 222 12.52 -1.66 7.71
N LEU A 223 13.73 -1.30 7.25
CA LEU A 223 14.34 -0.02 7.62
C LEU A 223 13.55 1.17 7.03
N SER A 224 13.08 1.05 5.78
CA SER A 224 12.26 2.08 5.11
C SER A 224 10.86 2.26 5.72
N THR A 225 10.45 1.38 6.64
CA THR A 225 9.21 1.54 7.42
C THR A 225 9.34 2.62 8.49
N ILE A 226 10.56 2.94 8.96
CA ILE A 226 10.79 4.03 9.93
C ILE A 226 10.29 5.38 9.40
N PRO A 227 10.73 5.89 8.25
CA PRO A 227 10.21 7.14 7.70
C PRO A 227 8.74 7.03 7.26
N ALA A 228 8.23 5.84 6.92
CA ALA A 228 6.81 5.64 6.60
C ALA A 228 5.90 5.92 7.81
N PHE A 229 6.36 5.72 9.05
CA PHE A 229 5.65 6.15 10.26
C PHE A 229 5.42 7.67 10.26
N SER A 230 6.39 8.46 9.81
CA SER A 230 6.24 9.93 9.71
C SER A 230 5.17 10.31 8.69
N THR A 231 5.04 9.60 7.56
CA THR A 231 3.94 9.82 6.62
C THR A 231 2.58 9.66 7.30
N GLY A 232 2.41 8.62 8.11
CA GLY A 232 1.20 8.39 8.89
C GLY A 232 0.97 9.45 9.97
N ILE A 233 2.03 9.89 10.68
CA ILE A 233 1.95 10.95 11.70
C ILE A 233 1.54 12.28 11.07
N LEU A 234 2.08 12.65 9.90
CA LEU A 234 1.64 13.84 9.15
C LEU A 234 0.15 13.76 8.82
N GLY A 235 -0.34 12.59 8.42
CA GLY A 235 -1.77 12.35 8.21
C GLY A 235 -2.59 12.52 9.49
N MET A 236 -2.12 12.00 10.63
CA MET A 236 -2.80 12.13 11.92
C MET A 236 -2.88 13.60 12.37
N LEU A 237 -1.80 14.36 12.22
CA LEU A 237 -1.78 15.80 12.48
C LEU A 237 -2.73 16.56 11.54
N ALA A 238 -2.71 16.24 10.25
CA ALA A 238 -3.60 16.85 9.28
C ALA A 238 -5.07 16.58 9.63
N GLY A 239 -5.41 15.35 10.02
CA GLY A 239 -6.77 14.98 10.43
C GLY A 239 -7.28 15.73 11.66
N MET A 240 -6.38 16.13 12.57
CA MET A 240 -6.74 16.94 13.74
C MET A 240 -7.08 18.40 13.37
N TYR A 241 -6.49 18.94 12.32
CA TYR A 241 -6.52 20.39 12.06
C TYR A 241 -7.21 20.82 10.75
N PHE A 242 -7.45 19.93 9.77
CA PHE A 242 -7.93 20.34 8.45
C PHE A 242 -9.28 21.08 8.45
N ARG A 243 -10.14 20.85 9.45
CA ARG A 243 -11.42 21.54 9.59
C ARG A 243 -11.32 22.87 10.34
N SER A 244 -10.43 22.95 11.36
CA SER A 244 -10.33 24.11 12.24
C SER A 244 -9.29 25.13 11.79
N GLN A 245 -8.21 24.67 11.14
CA GLN A 245 -7.07 25.51 10.76
C GLN A 245 -6.61 25.23 9.32
N THR A 246 -7.55 25.13 8.38
CA THR A 246 -7.30 24.73 6.99
C THR A 246 -6.20 25.57 6.32
N ARG A 247 -6.22 26.91 6.49
CA ARG A 247 -5.22 27.79 5.87
C ARG A 247 -3.82 27.53 6.42
N LEU A 248 -3.68 27.45 7.74
CA LEU A 248 -2.39 27.16 8.39
C LEU A 248 -1.87 25.80 7.97
N LEU A 249 -2.75 24.79 7.90
CA LEU A 249 -2.39 23.45 7.46
C LEU A 249 -1.96 23.43 5.99
N ALA A 250 -2.65 24.16 5.11
CA ALA A 250 -2.26 24.28 3.71
C ALA A 250 -0.88 24.95 3.54
N THR A 251 -0.60 26.00 4.29
CA THR A 251 0.73 26.64 4.29
C THR A 251 1.82 25.72 4.84
N ALA A 252 1.53 24.92 5.88
CA ALA A 252 2.45 23.91 6.38
C ALA A 252 2.71 22.81 5.33
N GLY A 253 1.67 22.41 4.57
CA GLY A 253 1.81 21.48 3.45
C GLY A 253 2.74 22.02 2.35
N LEU A 254 2.55 23.28 1.95
CA LEU A 254 3.45 23.95 0.99
C LEU A 254 4.89 24.02 1.52
N PHE A 255 5.06 24.35 2.80
CA PHE A 255 6.38 24.36 3.44
C PHE A 255 7.02 22.96 3.40
N CYS A 256 6.27 21.89 3.67
CA CYS A 256 6.76 20.51 3.58
C CYS A 256 7.20 20.16 2.15
N ILE A 257 6.46 20.59 1.11
CA ILE A 257 6.85 20.37 -0.30
C ILE A 257 8.19 21.03 -0.58
N VAL A 258 8.34 22.32 -0.21
CA VAL A 258 9.58 23.08 -0.44
C VAL A 258 10.73 22.44 0.33
N LEU A 259 10.53 22.10 1.61
CA LEU A 259 11.56 21.48 2.43
C LEU A 259 11.97 20.10 1.90
N GLY A 260 11.02 19.30 1.43
CA GLY A 260 11.30 18.03 0.78
C GLY A 260 12.10 18.18 -0.51
N ALA A 261 11.76 19.18 -1.34
CA ALA A 261 12.49 19.48 -2.56
C ALA A 261 13.91 20.05 -2.28
N VAL A 262 14.09 20.83 -1.22
CA VAL A 262 15.42 21.28 -0.80
C VAL A 262 16.24 20.12 -0.23
N TRP A 263 15.62 19.23 0.55
CA TRP A 263 16.32 18.05 1.08
C TRP A 263 16.71 17.04 -0.01
N ASP A 264 16.00 17.02 -1.15
CA ASP A 264 16.32 16.23 -2.34
C ASP A 264 17.76 16.45 -2.83
N LEU A 265 18.31 17.63 -2.65
CA LEU A 265 19.68 17.97 -3.04
C LEU A 265 20.76 17.14 -2.29
N SER A 266 20.44 16.63 -1.10
CA SER A 266 21.38 15.85 -0.28
C SER A 266 20.89 14.44 0.03
N PHE A 267 19.59 14.20 0.01
CA PHE A 267 18.94 12.92 0.20
C PHE A 267 17.80 12.77 -0.81
N PRO A 268 18.06 12.17 -1.97
CA PRO A 268 17.15 12.17 -3.11
C PRO A 268 15.73 11.69 -2.76
N ILE A 269 14.74 12.35 -3.36
CA ILE A 269 13.35 11.89 -3.33
C ILE A 269 13.30 10.52 -3.99
N ASN A 270 13.03 9.50 -3.18
CA ASN A 270 13.04 8.11 -3.64
C ASN A 270 11.96 7.31 -2.89
N LYS A 271 11.01 6.76 -3.65
CA LYS A 271 9.91 5.95 -3.12
C LYS A 271 10.39 4.60 -2.59
N ALA A 272 11.32 3.94 -3.29
CA ALA A 272 11.79 2.61 -2.92
C ALA A 272 12.56 2.63 -1.59
N LEU A 273 13.30 3.71 -1.33
CA LEU A 273 13.95 3.97 -0.05
C LEU A 273 13.01 4.60 0.99
N TRP A 274 11.87 5.14 0.56
CA TRP A 274 10.99 5.96 1.40
C TRP A 274 11.76 7.09 2.08
N SER A 275 12.61 7.80 1.31
CA SER A 275 13.54 8.79 1.85
C SER A 275 12.83 9.90 2.64
N SER A 276 13.54 10.54 3.56
CA SER A 276 12.96 11.62 4.39
C SER A 276 12.48 12.79 3.54
N SER A 277 13.19 13.13 2.46
CA SER A 277 12.78 14.10 1.44
C SER A 277 11.47 13.67 0.75
N PHE A 278 11.33 12.39 0.38
CA PHE A 278 10.10 11.83 -0.20
C PHE A 278 8.91 11.94 0.75
N VAL A 279 9.11 11.66 2.06
CA VAL A 279 8.05 11.79 3.07
C VAL A 279 7.54 13.22 3.16
N LEU A 280 8.43 14.21 3.24
CA LEU A 280 8.02 15.62 3.32
C LEU A 280 7.36 16.08 2.03
N TYR A 281 7.94 15.75 0.88
CA TYR A 281 7.40 16.11 -0.42
C TYR A 281 5.99 15.54 -0.64
N THR A 282 5.83 14.23 -0.48
CA THR A 282 4.53 13.56 -0.70
C THR A 282 3.52 13.86 0.39
N GLY A 283 3.96 13.96 1.65
CA GLY A 283 3.13 14.38 2.78
C GLY A 283 2.60 15.81 2.62
N GLY A 284 3.45 16.72 2.13
CA GLY A 284 3.06 18.09 1.81
C GLY A 284 1.97 18.13 0.72
N TRP A 285 2.13 17.38 -0.38
CA TRP A 285 1.10 17.25 -1.41
C TRP A 285 -0.19 16.64 -0.87
N ALA A 286 -0.12 15.63 -0.01
CA ALA A 286 -1.29 15.03 0.62
C ALA A 286 -2.05 16.04 1.50
N ILE A 287 -1.33 16.86 2.28
CA ILE A 287 -1.92 17.94 3.10
C ILE A 287 -2.62 18.99 2.22
N VAL A 288 -1.94 19.50 1.21
CA VAL A 288 -2.48 20.52 0.30
C VAL A 288 -3.74 19.98 -0.40
N LEU A 289 -3.68 18.77 -0.93
CA LEU A 289 -4.81 18.13 -1.59
C LEU A 289 -6.00 17.91 -0.62
N LEU A 290 -5.73 17.48 0.62
CA LEU A 290 -6.78 17.33 1.64
C LEU A 290 -7.46 18.67 1.93
N CYS A 291 -6.69 19.76 2.09
CA CYS A 291 -7.23 21.10 2.33
C CYS A 291 -8.03 21.63 1.13
N LEU A 292 -7.56 21.40 -0.09
CA LEU A 292 -8.27 21.76 -1.32
C LEU A 292 -9.59 20.99 -1.46
N LEU A 293 -9.56 19.69 -1.26
CA LEU A 293 -10.78 18.86 -1.33
C LEU A 293 -11.78 19.25 -0.25
N TYR A 294 -11.35 19.50 0.97
CA TYR A 294 -12.21 20.00 2.04
C TYR A 294 -12.83 21.34 1.67
N TRP A 295 -12.03 22.28 1.13
CA TRP A 295 -12.53 23.59 0.73
C TRP A 295 -13.56 23.48 -0.41
N PHE A 296 -13.28 22.71 -1.48
CA PHE A 296 -14.21 22.55 -2.59
C PHE A 296 -15.50 21.82 -2.20
N VAL A 297 -15.37 20.71 -1.46
CA VAL A 297 -16.49 19.80 -1.20
C VAL A 297 -17.32 20.25 -0.02
N ASP A 298 -16.66 20.59 1.12
CA ASP A 298 -17.38 20.87 2.37
C ASP A 298 -17.65 22.37 2.55
N VAL A 299 -16.75 23.26 2.12
CA VAL A 299 -16.92 24.72 2.28
C VAL A 299 -17.69 25.34 1.12
N GLN A 300 -17.33 25.00 -0.14
CA GLN A 300 -17.99 25.51 -1.34
C GLN A 300 -19.21 24.68 -1.76
N HIS A 301 -19.46 23.55 -1.08
CA HIS A 301 -20.57 22.61 -1.41
C HIS A 301 -20.54 22.09 -2.86
N PHE A 302 -19.37 22.11 -3.51
CA PHE A 302 -19.20 21.60 -4.87
C PHE A 302 -18.94 20.08 -4.85
N ALA A 303 -19.98 19.31 -4.52
CA ALA A 303 -19.86 17.87 -4.27
C ALA A 303 -20.36 16.97 -5.43
N GLY A 304 -20.93 17.53 -6.51
CA GLY A 304 -21.59 16.75 -7.57
C GLY A 304 -20.72 15.69 -8.25
N TRP A 305 -19.42 15.95 -8.37
CA TRP A 305 -18.42 15.06 -9.00
C TRP A 305 -17.83 14.01 -8.07
N THR A 306 -18.06 14.11 -6.76
CA THR A 306 -17.37 13.27 -5.75
C THR A 306 -17.90 11.85 -5.66
N LYS A 307 -19.11 11.59 -6.12
CA LYS A 307 -19.81 10.30 -5.95
C LYS A 307 -19.00 9.07 -6.42
N PRO A 308 -18.33 9.07 -7.58
CA PRO A 308 -17.47 7.95 -7.97
C PRO A 308 -16.33 7.68 -6.99
N PHE A 309 -15.70 8.75 -6.47
CA PHE A 309 -14.61 8.65 -5.50
C PHE A 309 -15.10 8.13 -4.14
N VAL A 310 -16.27 8.56 -3.69
CA VAL A 310 -16.91 8.07 -2.46
C VAL A 310 -17.22 6.57 -2.59
N ILE A 311 -17.74 6.12 -3.73
CA ILE A 311 -18.03 4.70 -3.99
C ILE A 311 -16.77 3.84 -3.81
N PHE A 312 -15.62 4.27 -4.35
CA PHE A 312 -14.35 3.57 -4.14
C PHE A 312 -13.82 3.72 -2.71
N GLY A 313 -14.01 4.90 -2.10
CA GLY A 313 -13.52 5.22 -0.76
C GLY A 313 -14.22 4.48 0.38
N VAL A 314 -15.43 3.97 0.16
CA VAL A 314 -16.18 3.22 1.18
C VAL A 314 -15.62 1.80 1.40
N ASN A 315 -15.10 1.17 0.35
CA ASN A 315 -14.58 -0.21 0.41
C ASN A 315 -13.16 -0.34 -0.17
N PRO A 316 -12.16 0.47 0.26
CA PRO A 316 -10.85 0.51 -0.36
C PRO A 316 -10.06 -0.79 -0.18
N MET A 317 -10.21 -1.45 0.98
CA MET A 317 -9.52 -2.71 1.29
C MET A 317 -10.02 -3.87 0.45
N LEU A 318 -11.35 -3.91 0.19
CA LEU A 318 -11.95 -4.90 -0.71
C LEU A 318 -11.33 -4.79 -2.10
N VAL A 319 -11.27 -3.56 -2.65
CA VAL A 319 -10.68 -3.33 -3.97
C VAL A 319 -9.20 -3.72 -3.98
N PHE A 320 -8.43 -3.28 -2.99
CA PHE A 320 -7.00 -3.60 -2.92
C PHE A 320 -6.76 -5.12 -2.93
N PHE A 321 -7.43 -5.84 -2.05
CA PHE A 321 -7.25 -7.28 -1.92
C PHE A 321 -7.67 -8.04 -3.19
N PHE A 322 -8.88 -7.82 -3.66
CA PHE A 322 -9.39 -8.56 -4.81
C PHE A 322 -8.81 -8.11 -6.15
N SER A 323 -8.38 -6.85 -6.30
CA SER A 323 -7.64 -6.42 -7.50
C SER A 323 -6.28 -7.12 -7.64
N GLY A 324 -5.72 -7.62 -6.55
CA GLY A 324 -4.54 -8.49 -6.58
C GLY A 324 -4.85 -9.97 -6.83
N ILE A 325 -5.96 -10.49 -6.29
CA ILE A 325 -6.33 -11.92 -6.41
C ILE A 325 -6.94 -12.25 -7.77
N ILE A 326 -7.90 -11.44 -8.24
CA ILE A 326 -8.66 -11.73 -9.46
C ILE A 326 -7.77 -11.92 -10.69
N PRO A 327 -6.82 -11.04 -11.02
CA PRO A 327 -5.95 -11.27 -12.17
C PRO A 327 -5.09 -12.53 -12.03
N ARG A 328 -4.59 -12.82 -10.81
CA ARG A 328 -3.83 -14.05 -10.56
C ARG A 328 -4.67 -15.30 -10.75
N ALA A 329 -5.92 -15.28 -10.30
CA ALA A 329 -6.87 -16.39 -10.48
C ALA A 329 -7.25 -16.56 -11.96
N LEU A 330 -7.54 -15.48 -12.66
CA LEU A 330 -7.89 -15.51 -14.09
C LEU A 330 -6.72 -16.00 -14.94
N ASN A 331 -5.47 -15.64 -14.60
CA ASN A 331 -4.30 -16.11 -15.34
C ASN A 331 -3.94 -17.59 -15.11
N MET A 332 -4.61 -18.29 -14.16
CA MET A 332 -4.57 -19.75 -14.08
C MET A 332 -5.46 -20.45 -15.13
N LEU A 333 -6.34 -19.70 -15.78
CA LEU A 333 -7.14 -20.15 -16.91
C LEU A 333 -6.40 -19.77 -18.19
N GLU A 334 -5.82 -20.76 -18.83
CA GLU A 334 -5.08 -20.56 -20.08
C GLU A 334 -5.99 -20.70 -21.30
N VAL A 335 -5.89 -19.75 -22.22
CA VAL A 335 -6.57 -19.77 -23.52
C VAL A 335 -5.49 -19.48 -24.58
N GLU A 336 -5.36 -20.38 -25.55
CA GLU A 336 -4.35 -20.29 -26.63
C GLU A 336 -2.91 -20.11 -26.09
N GLY A 337 -2.58 -20.78 -24.97
CA GLY A 337 -1.25 -20.71 -24.33
C GLY A 337 -0.94 -19.40 -23.59
N LYS A 338 -1.94 -18.53 -23.41
CA LYS A 338 -1.83 -17.27 -22.64
C LYS A 338 -2.79 -17.32 -21.46
N GLY A 339 -2.42 -16.70 -20.34
CA GLY A 339 -3.36 -16.47 -19.25
C GLY A 339 -4.55 -15.60 -19.70
N LEU A 340 -5.73 -15.87 -19.15
CA LEU A 340 -6.98 -15.27 -19.63
C LEU A 340 -6.97 -13.73 -19.64
N THR A 341 -6.29 -13.05 -18.70
CA THR A 341 -6.22 -11.58 -18.71
C THR A 341 -5.41 -11.06 -19.92
N ALA A 342 -4.30 -11.71 -20.26
CA ALA A 342 -3.50 -11.37 -21.42
C ALA A 342 -4.25 -11.66 -22.72
N TYR A 343 -4.92 -12.81 -22.80
CA TYR A 343 -5.76 -13.16 -23.95
C TYR A 343 -6.87 -12.13 -24.18
N LEU A 344 -7.59 -11.74 -23.12
CA LEU A 344 -8.64 -10.72 -23.20
C LEU A 344 -8.08 -9.36 -23.63
N GLN A 345 -6.90 -8.99 -23.13
CA GLN A 345 -6.22 -7.75 -23.54
C GLN A 345 -5.92 -7.75 -25.04
N ASP A 346 -5.41 -8.86 -25.55
CA ASP A 346 -5.10 -8.99 -26.99
C ASP A 346 -6.38 -8.92 -27.84
N VAL A 347 -7.40 -9.71 -27.53
CA VAL A 347 -8.61 -9.81 -28.36
C VAL A 347 -9.49 -8.57 -28.28
N LEU A 348 -9.61 -7.94 -27.11
CA LEU A 348 -10.54 -6.82 -26.91
C LEU A 348 -9.90 -5.46 -27.29
N PHE A 349 -8.59 -5.31 -27.07
CA PHE A 349 -7.94 -4.02 -27.20
C PHE A 349 -6.78 -4.02 -28.20
N ALA A 350 -5.74 -4.85 -28.05
CA ALA A 350 -4.55 -4.79 -28.86
C ALA A 350 -4.83 -5.09 -30.33
N SER A 351 -5.78 -5.99 -30.64
CA SER A 351 -6.19 -6.28 -32.02
C SER A 351 -7.01 -5.17 -32.68
N ARG A 352 -7.51 -4.20 -31.94
CA ARG A 352 -8.43 -3.15 -32.42
C ARG A 352 -7.87 -1.74 -32.32
N ILE A 353 -6.89 -1.52 -31.46
CA ILE A 353 -6.28 -0.23 -31.18
C ILE A 353 -4.81 -0.34 -31.60
N SER A 354 -4.43 0.43 -32.62
CA SER A 354 -3.07 0.39 -33.18
C SER A 354 -2.00 0.97 -32.26
N ASP A 355 -2.36 1.92 -31.39
CA ASP A 355 -1.46 2.46 -30.37
C ASP A 355 -1.42 1.52 -29.14
N PRO A 356 -0.25 0.87 -28.85
CA PRO A 356 -0.13 -0.07 -27.75
C PRO A 356 -0.31 0.57 -26.37
N PHE A 357 0.09 1.84 -26.19
CA PHE A 357 -0.13 2.58 -24.95
C PHE A 357 -1.61 2.82 -24.70
N LEU A 358 -2.36 3.23 -25.73
CA LEU A 358 -3.80 3.43 -25.63
C LEU A 358 -4.53 2.12 -25.42
N ALA A 359 -4.12 1.03 -26.07
CA ALA A 359 -4.68 -0.30 -25.88
C ALA A 359 -4.50 -0.79 -24.43
N SER A 360 -3.29 -0.64 -23.88
CA SER A 360 -2.99 -0.97 -22.48
C SER A 360 -3.82 -0.14 -21.50
N PHE A 361 -3.91 1.17 -21.71
CA PHE A 361 -4.73 2.06 -20.88
C PHE A 361 -6.22 1.73 -20.97
N ALA A 362 -6.74 1.39 -22.14
CA ALA A 362 -8.13 0.99 -22.31
C ALA A 362 -8.47 -0.27 -21.53
N GLY A 363 -7.57 -1.26 -21.48
CA GLY A 363 -7.71 -2.45 -20.64
C GLY A 363 -7.74 -2.11 -19.16
N ALA A 364 -6.78 -1.31 -18.68
CA ALA A 364 -6.72 -0.85 -17.29
C ALA A 364 -7.97 -0.04 -16.89
N PHE A 365 -8.45 0.83 -17.78
CA PHE A 365 -9.65 1.64 -17.54
C PHE A 365 -10.92 0.78 -17.52
N THR A 366 -11.01 -0.23 -18.39
CA THR A 366 -12.12 -1.20 -18.37
C THR A 366 -12.15 -1.98 -17.05
N TYR A 367 -10.99 -2.41 -16.55
CA TYR A 367 -10.89 -3.04 -15.23
C TYR A 367 -11.34 -2.11 -14.11
N LEU A 368 -10.98 -0.83 -14.17
CA LEU A 368 -11.49 0.18 -13.24
C LEU A 368 -13.02 0.33 -13.30
N LEU A 369 -13.61 0.33 -14.51
CA LEU A 369 -15.07 0.42 -14.69
C LEU A 369 -15.79 -0.81 -14.13
N ILE A 370 -15.24 -2.01 -14.31
CA ILE A 370 -15.80 -3.23 -13.71
C ILE A 370 -15.81 -3.09 -12.18
N TRP A 371 -14.70 -2.64 -11.57
CA TRP A 371 -14.66 -2.36 -10.14
C TRP A 371 -15.65 -1.29 -9.71
N PHE A 372 -15.81 -0.24 -10.50
CA PHE A 372 -16.80 0.80 -10.21
C PHE A 372 -18.23 0.23 -10.15
N LEU A 373 -18.60 -0.64 -11.09
CA LEU A 373 -19.93 -1.27 -11.12
C LEU A 373 -20.14 -2.20 -9.90
N ILE A 374 -19.15 -3.01 -9.55
CA ILE A 374 -19.18 -3.89 -8.37
C ILE A 374 -19.35 -3.06 -7.08
N LEU A 375 -18.54 -2.01 -6.92
CA LEU A 375 -18.59 -1.16 -5.74
C LEU A 375 -19.87 -0.33 -5.66
N ARG A 376 -20.37 0.14 -6.81
CA ARG A 376 -21.67 0.84 -6.88
C ARG A 376 -22.82 -0.05 -6.41
N PHE A 377 -22.79 -1.35 -6.77
CA PHE A 377 -23.76 -2.32 -6.29
C PHE A 377 -23.71 -2.47 -4.75
N PHE A 378 -22.54 -2.59 -4.14
CA PHE A 378 -22.39 -2.65 -2.69
C PHE A 378 -22.76 -1.32 -2.02
N TYR A 379 -22.37 -0.19 -2.60
CA TYR A 379 -22.69 1.15 -2.11
C TYR A 379 -24.21 1.39 -2.05
N GLN A 380 -24.95 1.02 -3.11
CA GLN A 380 -26.41 1.14 -3.17
C GLN A 380 -27.12 0.28 -2.11
N ARG A 381 -26.49 -0.80 -1.65
CA ARG A 381 -27.01 -1.68 -0.59
C ARG A 381 -26.46 -1.34 0.81
N ALA A 382 -25.79 -0.21 0.95
CA ALA A 382 -25.13 0.22 2.19
C ALA A 382 -24.20 -0.85 2.80
N ARG A 383 -23.58 -1.69 1.96
CA ARG A 383 -22.63 -2.73 2.39
C ARG A 383 -21.22 -2.16 2.46
N ILE A 384 -20.71 -2.06 3.68
CA ILE A 384 -19.35 -1.60 3.99
C ILE A 384 -18.58 -2.77 4.58
N PHE A 385 -17.49 -3.15 3.91
CA PHE A 385 -16.60 -4.21 4.35
C PHE A 385 -15.43 -3.61 5.12
N LYS A 386 -15.37 -3.87 6.43
CA LYS A 386 -14.32 -3.38 7.34
C LYS A 386 -13.35 -4.51 7.67
N VAL A 387 -12.07 -4.17 7.76
CA VAL A 387 -11.00 -5.06 8.22
C VAL A 387 -10.57 -4.66 9.62
#